data_60fe155bde6b72aa70aa5525813b1afb
#
_entry.id   60fe155bde6b72aa70aa5525813b1afb
#
_cell.length_a   1.000
_cell.length_b   1.000
_cell.length_c   1.000
_cell.angle_alpha   90.00
_cell.angle_beta   90.00
_cell.angle_gamma   90.00
#
_symmetry.space_group_name_H-M   'P 1'
#
loop_
_entity.id
_entity.type
_entity.pdbx_description
1 polymer ?
#
loop_
_entity_poly.entity_id
_entity_poly.type
_entity_poly.pdbx_seq_one_letter_code
_entity_poly.pdbx_strand_id
1 'polypeptide(L)'
;MKKILLAASSLFFLLAACNQQPTLEGSEFSNDNIIPEAVDSLWMDMKHQIDVSIDSAKNEVIAQIENETGEKLTDEQLAELNEQLNTQLEEKYNEGRQEIDSIQNTMKVGVVLSFLAEGKMSIKIDSETNGDADTQQMDGTYQFDGQKVILSYDNQQDTLVLQANGNELYGRIDENTFSSTLTKTK
;
A
#
# COMPACT_ATOMS: atom_id res chain seq x y z
N MET A 1 44.88 -45.29 -19.05
CA MET A 1 44.58 -43.94 -18.54
C MET A 1 43.83 -43.12 -19.59
N LYS A 2 42.68 -43.62 -20.12
CA LYS A 2 41.85 -42.89 -21.12
C LYS A 2 40.34 -42.91 -20.84
N LYS A 3 39.90 -43.25 -19.59
CA LYS A 3 38.49 -43.35 -19.25
C LYS A 3 37.99 -42.34 -18.21
N ILE A 4 38.82 -41.39 -17.76
CA ILE A 4 38.44 -40.41 -16.69
C ILE A 4 38.09 -39.01 -17.28
N LEU A 5 38.39 -38.77 -18.56
CA LEU A 5 38.17 -37.45 -19.19
C LEU A 5 36.76 -37.20 -19.74
N LEU A 6 35.90 -38.23 -19.75
CA LEU A 6 34.51 -38.10 -20.28
C LEU A 6 33.45 -37.81 -19.20
N ALA A 7 33.81 -37.95 -17.92
CA ALA A 7 32.86 -37.66 -16.83
C ALA A 7 32.87 -36.20 -16.34
N ALA A 8 33.93 -35.45 -16.67
CA ALA A 8 34.05 -34.05 -16.27
C ALA A 8 33.33 -33.04 -17.18
N SER A 9 33.05 -33.42 -18.43
CA SER A 9 32.37 -32.53 -19.39
C SER A 9 30.84 -32.52 -19.26
N SER A 10 30.24 -33.56 -18.63
CA SER A 10 28.78 -33.62 -18.43
C SER A 10 28.33 -32.86 -17.18
N LEU A 11 29.22 -32.58 -16.24
CA LEU A 11 28.85 -31.81 -15.05
C LEU A 11 28.80 -30.28 -15.29
N PHE A 12 29.52 -29.79 -16.31
CA PHE A 12 29.53 -28.36 -16.64
C PHE A 12 28.25 -27.91 -17.38
N PHE A 13 27.55 -28.83 -18.06
CA PHE A 13 26.30 -28.49 -18.76
C PHE A 13 25.07 -28.40 -17.82
N LEU A 14 25.13 -28.99 -16.62
CA LEU A 14 24.03 -28.91 -15.64
C LEU A 14 24.06 -27.64 -14.81
N LEU A 15 25.17 -26.92 -14.77
CA LEU A 15 25.27 -25.65 -14.01
C LEU A 15 24.89 -24.41 -14.85
N ALA A 16 24.80 -24.55 -16.19
CA ALA A 16 24.39 -23.46 -17.09
C ALA A 16 22.85 -23.34 -17.22
N ALA A 17 22.08 -24.30 -16.71
CA ALA A 17 20.63 -24.31 -16.84
C ALA A 17 19.87 -23.65 -15.66
N CYS A 18 20.59 -23.11 -14.64
CA CYS A 18 19.98 -22.58 -13.44
C CYS A 18 20.17 -21.06 -13.21
N ASN A 19 20.56 -20.30 -14.23
CA ASN A 19 20.69 -18.85 -14.10
C ASN A 19 19.78 -18.08 -15.08
N GLN A 20 18.56 -18.56 -15.30
CA GLN A 20 17.53 -17.63 -15.78
C GLN A 20 17.11 -16.80 -14.57
N GLN A 21 17.60 -15.57 -14.51
CA GLN A 21 16.99 -14.58 -13.59
C GLN A 21 15.48 -14.58 -13.87
N PRO A 22 14.65 -14.61 -12.83
CA PRO A 22 13.22 -14.50 -13.02
C PRO A 22 12.94 -13.25 -13.85
N THR A 23 12.16 -13.37 -14.91
CA THR A 23 11.75 -12.25 -15.74
C THR A 23 10.26 -12.00 -15.53
N LEU A 24 9.87 -10.73 -15.57
CA LEU A 24 8.48 -10.32 -15.58
C LEU A 24 7.95 -10.12 -17.01
N GLU A 25 8.82 -10.19 -18.01
CA GLU A 25 8.44 -10.00 -19.42
C GLU A 25 7.27 -10.90 -19.84
N GLY A 26 6.25 -10.30 -20.44
CA GLY A 26 5.03 -10.97 -20.86
C GLY A 26 4.02 -11.23 -19.73
N SER A 27 4.35 -10.85 -18.50
CA SER A 27 3.40 -10.96 -17.40
C SER A 27 2.55 -9.69 -17.23
N GLU A 28 1.39 -9.88 -16.61
CA GLU A 28 0.44 -8.84 -16.29
C GLU A 28 -0.04 -9.02 -14.85
N PHE A 29 -0.15 -7.91 -14.13
CA PHE A 29 -0.65 -7.87 -12.77
C PHE A 29 -1.77 -6.83 -12.70
N SER A 30 -2.84 -7.16 -12.00
CA SER A 30 -3.98 -6.25 -11.86
C SER A 30 -4.61 -6.27 -10.48
N ASN A 31 -5.31 -5.21 -10.18
CA ASN A 31 -6.31 -5.12 -9.12
C ASN A 31 -7.51 -4.35 -9.70
N ASP A 32 -8.67 -4.98 -9.74
CA ASP A 32 -9.88 -4.39 -10.34
C ASP A 32 -10.45 -3.24 -9.51
N ASN A 33 -10.10 -3.18 -8.22
CA ASN A 33 -10.49 -2.07 -7.36
C ASN A 33 -9.56 -1.96 -6.15
N ILE A 34 -8.66 -0.99 -6.18
CA ILE A 34 -7.72 -0.73 -5.07
C ILE A 34 -8.35 0.06 -3.91
N ILE A 35 -9.56 0.59 -4.08
CA ILE A 35 -10.22 1.45 -3.09
C ILE A 35 -10.40 0.77 -1.72
N PRO A 36 -10.83 -0.51 -1.60
CA PRO A 36 -10.95 -1.16 -0.30
C PRO A 36 -9.65 -1.18 0.50
N GLU A 37 -8.51 -1.52 -0.14
CA GLU A 37 -7.19 -1.53 0.52
C GLU A 37 -6.75 -0.11 0.91
N ALA A 38 -7.00 0.86 0.01
CA ALA A 38 -6.71 2.27 0.25
C ALA A 38 -7.48 2.83 1.43
N VAL A 39 -8.77 2.51 1.51
CA VAL A 39 -9.68 2.96 2.57
C VAL A 39 -9.31 2.36 3.91
N ASP A 40 -8.94 1.08 3.97
CA ASP A 40 -8.48 0.45 5.21
C ASP A 40 -7.20 1.13 5.74
N SER A 41 -6.25 1.44 4.85
CA SER A 41 -5.04 2.18 5.22
C SER A 41 -5.37 3.58 5.72
N LEU A 42 -6.22 4.32 5.01
CA LEU A 42 -6.66 5.66 5.38
C LEU A 42 -7.38 5.67 6.74
N TRP A 43 -8.23 4.66 7.00
CA TRP A 43 -8.91 4.51 8.27
C TRP A 43 -7.94 4.30 9.43
N MET A 44 -6.91 3.47 9.24
CA MET A 44 -5.89 3.26 10.28
C MET A 44 -5.14 4.55 10.61
N ASP A 45 -4.76 5.32 9.60
CA ASP A 45 -4.06 6.60 9.78
C ASP A 45 -4.97 7.64 10.45
N MET A 46 -6.22 7.75 10.02
CA MET A 46 -7.21 8.67 10.60
C MET A 46 -7.48 8.32 12.07
N LYS A 47 -7.67 7.03 12.38
CA LYS A 47 -7.86 6.56 13.74
C LYS A 47 -6.68 6.95 14.63
N HIS A 48 -5.46 6.73 14.16
CA HIS A 48 -4.25 7.11 14.90
C HIS A 48 -4.20 8.63 15.17
N GLN A 49 -4.54 9.46 14.19
CA GLN A 49 -4.59 10.92 14.36
C GLN A 49 -5.66 11.36 15.37
N ILE A 50 -6.81 10.72 15.35
CA ILE A 50 -7.89 10.97 16.34
C ILE A 50 -7.40 10.61 17.75
N ASP A 51 -6.80 9.43 17.94
CA ASP A 51 -6.27 9.01 19.24
C ASP A 51 -5.24 9.99 19.79
N VAL A 52 -4.26 10.39 18.97
CA VAL A 52 -3.22 11.37 19.36
C VAL A 52 -3.84 12.73 19.71
N SER A 53 -4.84 13.17 18.97
CA SER A 53 -5.55 14.43 19.21
C SER A 53 -6.29 14.41 20.54
N ILE A 54 -6.98 13.33 20.87
CA ILE A 54 -7.71 13.18 22.14
C ILE A 54 -6.74 13.10 23.32
N ASP A 55 -5.64 12.35 23.19
CA ASP A 55 -4.63 12.27 24.25
C ASP A 55 -3.96 13.62 24.50
N SER A 56 -3.70 14.41 23.46
CA SER A 56 -3.18 15.77 23.61
C SER A 56 -4.17 16.69 24.31
N ALA A 57 -5.45 16.68 23.90
CA ALA A 57 -6.51 17.47 24.51
C ALA A 57 -6.68 17.12 26.00
N LYS A 58 -6.64 15.83 26.34
CA LYS A 58 -6.68 15.35 27.72
C LYS A 58 -5.58 15.95 28.58
N ASN A 59 -4.33 15.88 28.09
CA ASN A 59 -3.18 16.39 28.81
C ASN A 59 -3.25 17.92 28.99
N GLU A 60 -3.72 18.66 27.97
CA GLU A 60 -3.93 20.10 28.05
C GLU A 60 -5.01 20.48 29.10
N VAL A 61 -6.15 19.79 29.10
CA VAL A 61 -7.23 20.04 30.07
C VAL A 61 -6.77 19.74 31.49
N ILE A 62 -6.08 18.64 31.73
CA ILE A 62 -5.51 18.30 33.05
C ILE A 62 -4.55 19.40 33.50
N ALA A 63 -3.60 19.80 32.65
CA ALA A 63 -2.62 20.83 32.97
C ALA A 63 -3.28 22.19 33.25
N GLN A 64 -4.32 22.55 32.50
CA GLN A 64 -5.07 23.79 32.72
C GLN A 64 -5.75 23.78 34.07
N ILE A 65 -6.51 22.73 34.43
CA ILE A 65 -7.21 22.61 35.70
C ILE A 65 -6.21 22.65 36.86
N GLU A 66 -5.11 21.90 36.81
CA GLU A 66 -4.09 21.90 37.86
C GLU A 66 -3.42 23.27 38.02
N ASN A 67 -3.21 24.01 36.93
CA ASN A 67 -2.67 25.38 37.01
C ASN A 67 -3.64 26.39 37.58
N GLU A 68 -4.93 26.29 37.28
CA GLU A 68 -5.96 27.21 37.77
C GLU A 68 -6.35 26.96 39.25
N THR A 69 -6.38 25.70 39.67
CA THR A 69 -6.77 25.30 41.00
C THR A 69 -5.59 25.20 41.98
N GLY A 70 -4.37 24.98 41.46
CA GLY A 70 -3.19 24.66 42.26
C GLY A 70 -3.22 23.24 42.86
N GLU A 71 -4.21 22.43 42.53
CA GLU A 71 -4.41 21.09 43.05
C GLU A 71 -4.45 20.07 41.92
N LYS A 72 -4.00 18.84 42.20
CA LYS A 72 -4.14 17.73 41.26
C LYS A 72 -5.58 17.22 41.21
N LEU A 73 -6.00 16.80 40.00
CA LEU A 73 -7.28 16.15 39.83
C LEU A 73 -7.40 14.89 40.69
N THR A 74 -8.55 14.71 41.32
CA THR A 74 -8.85 13.45 42.02
C THR A 74 -9.14 12.32 41.04
N ASP A 75 -9.05 11.07 41.52
CA ASP A 75 -9.38 9.89 40.70
C ASP A 75 -10.80 9.94 40.13
N GLU A 76 -11.75 10.51 40.86
CA GLU A 76 -13.17 10.68 40.44
C GLU A 76 -13.26 11.70 39.28
N GLN A 77 -12.58 12.84 39.39
CA GLN A 77 -12.54 13.87 38.35
C GLN A 77 -11.83 13.36 37.08
N LEU A 78 -10.75 12.58 37.23
CA LEU A 78 -10.09 11.93 36.12
C LEU A 78 -10.99 10.90 35.43
N ALA A 79 -11.78 10.14 36.17
CA ALA A 79 -12.74 9.19 35.61
C ALA A 79 -13.84 9.89 34.81
N GLU A 80 -14.41 10.99 35.33
CA GLU A 80 -15.42 11.80 34.63
C GLU A 80 -14.87 12.43 33.35
N LEU A 81 -13.66 13.00 33.40
CA LEU A 81 -12.98 13.54 32.23
C LEU A 81 -12.74 12.46 31.16
N ASN A 82 -12.28 11.27 31.56
CA ASN A 82 -12.09 10.15 30.65
C ASN A 82 -13.39 9.70 29.98
N GLU A 83 -14.52 9.68 30.70
CA GLU A 83 -15.83 9.33 30.15
C GLU A 83 -16.26 10.33 29.08
N GLN A 84 -16.11 11.64 29.35
CA GLN A 84 -16.44 12.70 28.41
C GLN A 84 -15.57 12.62 27.14
N LEU A 85 -14.25 12.40 27.30
CA LEU A 85 -13.34 12.28 26.17
C LEU A 85 -13.60 11.00 25.35
N ASN A 86 -13.95 9.88 25.98
CA ASN A 86 -14.33 8.66 25.28
C ASN A 86 -15.59 8.86 24.42
N THR A 87 -16.57 9.62 24.92
CA THR A 87 -17.76 9.96 24.14
C THR A 87 -17.40 10.77 22.88
N GLN A 88 -16.52 11.78 23.01
CA GLN A 88 -16.05 12.58 21.89
C GLN A 88 -15.22 11.73 20.89
N LEU A 89 -14.42 10.78 21.39
CA LEU A 89 -13.65 9.86 20.59
C LEU A 89 -14.56 8.98 19.72
N GLU A 90 -15.62 8.42 20.32
CA GLU A 90 -16.61 7.60 19.59
C GLU A 90 -17.34 8.41 18.50
N GLU A 91 -17.70 9.66 18.79
CA GLU A 91 -18.31 10.56 17.80
C GLU A 91 -17.35 10.81 16.62
N LYS A 92 -16.09 11.11 16.90
CA LYS A 92 -15.07 11.33 15.86
C LYS A 92 -14.79 10.07 15.02
N TYR A 93 -14.78 8.90 15.64
CA TYR A 93 -14.65 7.64 14.90
C TYR A 93 -15.86 7.41 13.98
N ASN A 94 -17.07 7.69 14.45
CA ASN A 94 -18.28 7.53 13.66
C ASN A 94 -18.31 8.51 12.47
N GLU A 95 -17.94 9.77 12.67
CA GLU A 95 -17.81 10.78 11.59
C GLU A 95 -16.79 10.30 10.53
N GLY A 96 -15.57 9.93 10.96
CA GLY A 96 -14.54 9.46 10.06
C GLY A 96 -14.94 8.18 9.31
N ARG A 97 -15.65 7.26 9.97
CA ARG A 97 -16.13 6.04 9.31
C ARG A 97 -17.17 6.33 8.23
N GLN A 98 -18.11 7.25 8.50
CA GLN A 98 -19.11 7.66 7.50
C GLN A 98 -18.46 8.30 6.27
N GLU A 99 -17.43 9.11 6.44
CA GLU A 99 -16.68 9.71 5.33
C GLU A 99 -16.01 8.63 4.46
N ILE A 100 -15.36 7.67 5.09
CA ILE A 100 -14.70 6.56 4.41
C ILE A 100 -15.70 5.65 3.70
N ASP A 101 -16.82 5.29 4.33
CA ASP A 101 -17.86 4.49 3.71
C ASP A 101 -18.46 5.22 2.48
N SER A 102 -18.52 6.55 2.51
CA SER A 102 -18.91 7.34 1.34
C SER A 102 -17.93 7.18 0.19
N ILE A 103 -16.62 7.21 0.44
CA ILE A 103 -15.58 6.99 -0.60
C ILE A 103 -15.73 5.59 -1.21
N GLN A 104 -15.84 4.56 -0.38
CA GLN A 104 -16.01 3.17 -0.86
C GLN A 104 -17.23 2.98 -1.76
N ASN A 105 -18.32 3.69 -1.45
CA ASN A 105 -19.58 3.56 -2.19
C ASN A 105 -19.63 4.37 -3.49
N THR A 106 -18.76 5.37 -3.64
CA THR A 106 -18.80 6.32 -4.76
C THR A 106 -17.62 6.19 -5.72
N MET A 107 -16.53 5.53 -5.29
CA MET A 107 -15.31 5.43 -6.08
C MET A 107 -14.92 3.98 -6.36
N LYS A 108 -14.42 3.74 -7.57
CA LYS A 108 -13.77 2.50 -7.98
C LYS A 108 -12.52 2.84 -8.78
N VAL A 109 -11.39 2.22 -8.47
CA VAL A 109 -10.15 2.41 -9.20
C VAL A 109 -9.50 1.06 -9.45
N GLY A 110 -9.43 0.68 -10.72
CA GLY A 110 -8.73 -0.52 -11.19
C GLY A 110 -7.35 -0.16 -11.75
N VAL A 111 -6.39 -1.01 -11.55
CA VAL A 111 -5.02 -0.86 -12.06
C VAL A 111 -4.60 -2.12 -12.78
N VAL A 112 -4.02 -1.97 -13.98
CA VAL A 112 -3.39 -3.04 -14.75
C VAL A 112 -1.97 -2.63 -15.09
N LEU A 113 -0.99 -3.44 -14.69
CA LEU A 113 0.42 -3.27 -14.99
C LEU A 113 0.89 -4.40 -15.89
N SER A 114 1.30 -4.07 -17.11
CA SER A 114 1.78 -5.02 -18.11
C SER A 114 3.28 -4.86 -18.34
N PHE A 115 4.04 -5.95 -18.22
CA PHE A 115 5.47 -6.00 -18.49
C PHE A 115 5.74 -6.48 -19.93
N LEU A 116 6.26 -5.61 -20.75
CA LEU A 116 6.48 -5.84 -22.17
C LEU A 116 7.94 -6.24 -22.45
N ALA A 117 8.22 -6.59 -23.68
CA ALA A 117 9.59 -6.89 -24.13
C ALA A 117 10.54 -5.68 -23.96
N GLU A 118 11.83 -5.97 -23.88
CA GLU A 118 12.91 -4.96 -23.83
C GLU A 118 12.82 -4.03 -22.60
N GLY A 119 12.30 -4.52 -21.48
CA GLY A 119 12.19 -3.71 -20.25
C GLY A 119 11.16 -2.59 -20.33
N LYS A 120 10.21 -2.66 -21.27
CA LYS A 120 9.09 -1.72 -21.38
C LYS A 120 7.93 -2.17 -20.51
N MET A 121 7.11 -1.23 -20.08
CA MET A 121 5.88 -1.50 -19.35
C MET A 121 4.77 -0.53 -19.74
N SER A 122 3.53 -0.91 -19.44
CA SER A 122 2.36 -0.05 -19.55
C SER A 122 1.52 -0.17 -18.28
N ILE A 123 1.08 0.97 -17.77
CA ILE A 123 0.15 1.08 -16.64
C ILE A 123 -1.16 1.60 -17.20
N LYS A 124 -2.26 0.90 -16.92
CA LYS A 124 -3.62 1.37 -17.19
C LYS A 124 -4.35 1.55 -15.88
N ILE A 125 -4.95 2.72 -15.69
CA ILE A 125 -5.76 3.05 -14.52
C ILE A 125 -7.18 3.36 -15.02
N ASP A 126 -8.14 2.54 -14.60
CA ASP A 126 -9.55 2.74 -14.83
C ASP A 126 -10.19 3.28 -13.56
N SER A 127 -10.76 4.46 -13.58
CA SER A 127 -11.42 5.08 -12.43
C SER A 127 -12.91 5.33 -12.74
N GLU A 128 -13.73 5.17 -11.71
CA GLU A 128 -15.16 5.49 -11.75
C GLU A 128 -15.52 6.26 -10.48
N THR A 129 -16.17 7.41 -10.64
CA THR A 129 -16.64 8.22 -9.51
C THR A 129 -18.09 8.64 -9.78
N ASN A 130 -19.02 8.22 -8.92
CA ASN A 130 -20.46 8.49 -9.07
C ASN A 130 -21.05 8.05 -10.44
N GLY A 131 -20.45 7.03 -11.06
CA GLY A 131 -20.86 6.53 -12.38
C GLY A 131 -20.17 7.20 -13.58
N ASP A 132 -19.35 8.22 -13.35
CA ASP A 132 -18.49 8.81 -14.38
C ASP A 132 -17.17 8.04 -14.44
N ALA A 133 -16.89 7.44 -15.61
CA ALA A 133 -15.70 6.63 -15.83
C ALA A 133 -14.63 7.41 -16.59
N ASP A 134 -13.38 7.23 -16.18
CA ASP A 134 -12.16 7.73 -16.85
C ASP A 134 -11.12 6.61 -16.96
N THR A 135 -10.29 6.68 -18.00
CA THR A 135 -9.19 5.75 -18.22
C THR A 135 -7.92 6.51 -18.55
N GLN A 136 -6.87 6.25 -17.80
CA GLN A 136 -5.54 6.78 -18.05
C GLN A 136 -4.60 5.64 -18.42
N GLN A 137 -3.68 5.90 -19.35
CA GLN A 137 -2.63 4.98 -19.73
C GLN A 137 -1.30 5.70 -19.72
N MET A 138 -0.30 5.07 -19.11
CA MET A 138 1.09 5.54 -19.04
C MET A 138 2.01 4.43 -19.52
N ASP A 139 2.93 4.76 -20.41
CA ASP A 139 3.94 3.84 -20.89
C ASP A 139 5.30 4.24 -20.31
N GLY A 140 6.16 3.25 -20.06
CA GLY A 140 7.46 3.50 -19.46
C GLY A 140 8.39 2.30 -19.57
N THR A 141 9.34 2.27 -18.66
CA THR A 141 10.32 1.19 -18.55
C THR A 141 10.32 0.62 -17.12
N TYR A 142 10.78 -0.62 -17.00
CA TYR A 142 10.98 -1.23 -15.69
C TYR A 142 12.35 -1.86 -15.55
N GLN A 143 12.83 -1.96 -14.31
CA GLN A 143 13.98 -2.77 -13.91
C GLN A 143 13.53 -3.77 -12.85
N PHE A 144 14.03 -4.99 -12.90
CA PHE A 144 13.69 -6.04 -11.95
C PHE A 144 14.95 -6.75 -11.46
N ASP A 145 15.14 -6.81 -10.14
CA ASP A 145 16.31 -7.43 -9.51
C ASP A 145 16.04 -8.85 -8.97
N GLY A 146 14.84 -9.38 -9.19
CA GLY A 146 14.37 -10.66 -8.66
C GLY A 146 13.38 -10.51 -7.50
N GLN A 147 13.28 -9.34 -6.89
CA GLN A 147 12.36 -9.03 -5.81
C GLN A 147 11.71 -7.65 -5.99
N LYS A 148 12.49 -6.64 -6.33
CA LYS A 148 12.01 -5.27 -6.51
C LYS A 148 11.82 -4.96 -7.97
N VAL A 149 10.71 -4.33 -8.28
CA VAL A 149 10.39 -3.78 -9.60
C VAL A 149 10.41 -2.27 -9.49
N ILE A 150 11.31 -1.65 -10.23
CA ILE A 150 11.41 -0.19 -10.34
C ILE A 150 10.73 0.21 -11.63
N LEU A 151 9.66 0.98 -11.54
CA LEU A 151 8.92 1.53 -12.68
C LEU A 151 9.42 2.95 -12.95
N SER A 152 9.57 3.34 -14.22
CA SER A 152 10.01 4.69 -14.63
C SER A 152 9.11 5.16 -15.76
N TYR A 153 8.32 6.21 -15.52
CA TYR A 153 7.35 6.81 -16.44
C TYR A 153 7.13 8.28 -16.09
N ASP A 154 6.82 9.12 -17.05
CA ASP A 154 6.45 10.54 -16.88
C ASP A 154 7.37 11.36 -15.93
N ASN A 155 8.68 11.06 -15.95
CA ASN A 155 9.70 11.60 -15.02
C ASN A 155 9.50 11.21 -13.54
N GLN A 156 8.70 10.20 -13.27
CA GLN A 156 8.48 9.61 -11.94
C GLN A 156 9.14 8.23 -11.85
N GLN A 157 9.34 7.77 -10.63
CA GLN A 157 9.88 6.45 -10.36
C GLN A 157 9.19 5.85 -9.13
N ASP A 158 8.59 4.67 -9.33
CA ASP A 158 7.95 3.91 -8.27
C ASP A 158 8.64 2.57 -8.04
N THR A 159 8.50 2.03 -6.85
CA THR A 159 9.05 0.73 -6.49
C THR A 159 7.96 -0.19 -5.97
N LEU A 160 7.80 -1.32 -6.66
CA LEU A 160 6.94 -2.42 -6.21
C LEU A 160 7.79 -3.59 -5.71
N VAL A 161 7.24 -4.40 -4.82
CA VAL A 161 7.89 -5.60 -4.27
C VAL A 161 7.11 -6.83 -4.72
N LEU A 162 7.80 -7.73 -5.43
CA LEU A 162 7.27 -9.05 -5.76
C LEU A 162 7.22 -9.90 -4.48
N GLN A 163 6.04 -10.38 -4.14
CA GLN A 163 5.84 -11.23 -2.97
C GLN A 163 6.46 -12.62 -3.19
N ALA A 164 6.76 -13.32 -2.11
CA ALA A 164 7.45 -14.61 -2.14
C ALA A 164 6.70 -15.70 -2.93
N ASN A 165 5.38 -15.57 -3.12
CA ASN A 165 4.57 -16.47 -3.95
C ASN A 165 4.76 -16.25 -5.47
N GLY A 166 5.42 -15.15 -5.88
CA GLY A 166 5.68 -14.80 -7.28
C GLY A 166 4.43 -14.36 -8.07
N ASN A 167 3.29 -14.23 -7.41
CA ASN A 167 2.00 -13.93 -8.03
C ASN A 167 1.42 -12.58 -7.62
N GLU A 168 2.08 -11.85 -6.75
CA GLU A 168 1.61 -10.57 -6.24
C GLU A 168 2.72 -9.53 -6.25
N LEU A 169 2.40 -8.33 -6.69
CA LEU A 169 3.22 -7.13 -6.55
C LEU A 169 2.54 -6.20 -5.56
N TYR A 170 3.28 -5.76 -4.55
CA TYR A 170 2.81 -4.81 -3.55
C TYR A 170 3.57 -3.49 -3.66
N GLY A 171 2.87 -2.39 -3.62
CA GLY A 171 3.45 -1.06 -3.58
C GLY A 171 2.47 0.01 -4.03
N ARG A 172 3.02 1.19 -4.25
CA ARG A 172 2.29 2.36 -4.70
C ARG A 172 2.70 2.69 -6.12
N ILE A 173 1.73 2.96 -6.97
CA ILE A 173 1.91 3.44 -8.34
C ILE A 173 1.35 4.85 -8.40
N ASP A 174 2.19 5.83 -8.74
CA ASP A 174 1.90 7.26 -8.71
C ASP A 174 1.73 7.83 -7.28
N GLU A 175 2.18 9.08 -7.11
CA GLU A 175 2.12 9.80 -5.83
C GLU A 175 0.68 10.00 -5.33
N ASN A 176 -0.28 10.02 -6.24
CA ASN A 176 -1.70 10.24 -5.94
C ASN A 176 -2.49 8.96 -5.69
N THR A 177 -1.85 7.77 -5.79
CA THR A 177 -2.49 6.49 -5.51
C THR A 177 -2.12 5.95 -4.14
N PHE A 178 -2.80 4.90 -3.73
CA PHE A 178 -2.53 4.19 -2.47
C PHE A 178 -1.68 2.95 -2.74
N SER A 179 -0.96 2.50 -1.70
CA SER A 179 -0.30 1.20 -1.77
C SER A 179 -1.35 0.11 -1.88
N SER A 180 -1.16 -0.79 -2.82
CA SER A 180 -2.09 -1.88 -3.10
C SER A 180 -1.37 -3.14 -3.55
N THR A 181 -2.09 -4.25 -3.52
CA THR A 181 -1.63 -5.53 -4.03
C THR A 181 -2.17 -5.75 -5.44
N LEU A 182 -1.28 -5.90 -6.43
CA LEU A 182 -1.64 -6.32 -7.77
C LEU A 182 -1.40 -7.82 -7.92
N THR A 183 -2.41 -8.56 -8.34
CA THR A 183 -2.35 -10.01 -8.54
C THR A 183 -2.01 -10.35 -9.99
N LYS A 184 -1.17 -11.35 -10.21
CA LYS A 184 -0.79 -11.82 -11.53
C LYS A 184 -1.98 -12.42 -12.26
N THR A 185 -2.26 -11.91 -13.46
CA THR A 185 -3.38 -12.34 -14.33
C THR A 185 -2.90 -13.05 -15.59
N LYS A 186 -1.62 -12.87 -15.95
CA LYS A 186 -1.01 -13.50 -17.12
C LYS A 186 0.46 -13.82 -16.91
#